data_d81c9cd25aba0d3b730a81246fee5ae4
#
_entry.id   d81c9cd25aba0d3b730a81246fee5ae4
#
_cell.length_a   1.000
_cell.length_b   1.000
_cell.length_c   1.000
_cell.angle_alpha   90.00
_cell.angle_beta   90.00
_cell.angle_gamma   90.00
#
_symmetry.space_group_name_H-M   'P 1'
#
loop_
_entity.id
_entity.type
_entity.pdbx_description
1 polymer ?
#
loop_
_entity_poly.entity_id
_entity_poly.type
_entity_poly.pdbx_seq_one_letter_code
_entity_poly.pdbx_strand_id
1 'polypeptide(L)'
;ARAATMLVERDLTDHIDLNFGCPVPKVTKKGGGAALPWKRDLFTDLVAAVVRACDQAGERAGREIPVTVKIRIGIDSEHETATDAALTAQKLGAAALTLHARTQNQHYAGRAHWDEIARLKDLLDIPVFGNGDVFEAADALAMLERTGCDGISVGRGAQGRPWIFRD
;
A
#
# COMPACT_ATOMS: atom_id res chain seq x y z
N ALA A 1 -12.06 8.73 -7.57
CA ALA A 1 -13.31 9.17 -6.99
C ALA A 1 -14.53 8.46 -7.63
N ARG A 2 -14.88 8.73 -8.92
CA ARG A 2 -16.10 8.19 -9.56
C ARG A 2 -16.24 6.66 -9.49
N ALA A 3 -15.15 5.92 -9.69
CA ALA A 3 -15.17 4.46 -9.55
C ALA A 3 -15.40 4.02 -8.10
N ALA A 4 -14.76 4.68 -7.12
CA ALA A 4 -14.96 4.40 -5.70
C ALA A 4 -16.42 4.64 -5.31
N THR A 5 -16.98 5.79 -5.62
CA THR A 5 -18.41 6.10 -5.40
C THR A 5 -19.32 5.00 -5.96
N MET A 6 -19.10 4.60 -7.23
CA MET A 6 -19.91 3.57 -7.88
C MET A 6 -19.82 2.21 -7.20
N LEU A 7 -18.63 1.80 -6.73
CA LEU A 7 -18.44 0.54 -6.03
C LEU A 7 -19.19 0.52 -4.69
N VAL A 8 -19.10 1.61 -3.95
CA VAL A 8 -19.79 1.75 -2.64
C VAL A 8 -21.30 1.81 -2.81
N GLU A 9 -21.82 2.65 -3.70
CA GLU A 9 -23.25 2.83 -3.93
C GLU A 9 -23.95 1.58 -4.51
N ARG A 10 -23.19 0.71 -5.18
CA ARG A 10 -23.68 -0.57 -5.69
C ARG A 10 -23.48 -1.74 -4.72
N ASP A 11 -22.98 -1.47 -3.52
CA ASP A 11 -22.69 -2.50 -2.49
C ASP A 11 -21.72 -3.59 -2.98
N LEU A 12 -20.70 -3.18 -3.73
CA LEU A 12 -19.71 -4.09 -4.31
C LEU A 12 -18.39 -4.14 -3.54
N THR A 13 -18.23 -3.31 -2.49
CA THR A 13 -17.00 -3.27 -1.71
C THR A 13 -17.23 -2.72 -0.30
N ASP A 14 -16.49 -3.26 0.66
CA ASP A 14 -16.41 -2.77 2.05
C ASP A 14 -15.10 -2.04 2.34
N HIS A 15 -14.17 -2.01 1.36
CA HIS A 15 -12.85 -1.43 1.51
C HIS A 15 -12.27 -1.11 0.12
N ILE A 16 -11.48 -0.04 0.01
CA ILE A 16 -10.77 0.32 -1.23
C ILE A 16 -9.28 0.42 -0.97
N ASP A 17 -8.47 -0.36 -1.70
CA ASP A 17 -7.01 -0.24 -1.70
C ASP A 17 -6.50 0.49 -2.95
N LEU A 18 -5.64 1.48 -2.75
CA LEU A 18 -4.99 2.24 -3.81
C LEU A 18 -3.60 1.67 -4.12
N ASN A 19 -3.44 1.09 -5.30
CA ASN A 19 -2.18 0.49 -5.71
C ASN A 19 -1.23 1.51 -6.36
N PHE A 20 -0.21 1.92 -5.62
CA PHE A 20 0.91 2.72 -6.09
C PHE A 20 2.24 1.95 -6.03
N GLY A 21 2.21 0.63 -6.10
CA GLY A 21 3.40 -0.23 -6.05
C GLY A 21 3.70 -1.00 -7.35
N CYS A 22 2.87 -0.89 -8.40
CA CYS A 22 3.11 -1.63 -9.64
C CYS A 22 4.35 -1.11 -10.38
N PRO A 23 5.42 -1.92 -10.58
CA PRO A 23 6.68 -1.47 -11.17
C PRO A 23 6.72 -1.63 -12.70
N VAL A 24 5.67 -2.21 -13.30
CA VAL A 24 5.68 -2.61 -14.72
C VAL A 24 5.78 -1.39 -15.65
N PRO A 25 6.71 -1.37 -16.64
CA PRO A 25 6.92 -0.24 -17.54
C PRO A 25 5.67 0.23 -18.26
N LYS A 26 4.73 -0.67 -18.59
CA LYS A 26 3.44 -0.33 -19.20
C LYS A 26 2.61 0.63 -18.34
N VAL A 27 2.77 0.56 -17.01
CA VAL A 27 2.05 1.40 -16.03
C VAL A 27 2.88 2.63 -15.69
N THR A 28 4.16 2.44 -15.35
CA THR A 28 5.03 3.51 -14.83
C THR A 28 5.42 4.54 -15.89
N LYS A 29 5.61 4.14 -17.15
CA LYS A 29 5.83 5.07 -18.28
C LYS A 29 4.66 6.04 -18.49
N LYS A 30 3.46 5.67 -18.07
CA LYS A 30 2.26 6.55 -18.08
C LYS A 30 2.13 7.36 -16.79
N GLY A 31 3.08 7.23 -15.87
CA GLY A 31 3.10 7.94 -14.59
C GLY A 31 2.18 7.35 -13.51
N GLY A 32 1.76 6.09 -13.67
CA GLY A 32 0.98 5.34 -12.68
C GLY A 32 1.84 4.38 -11.85
N GLY A 33 1.18 3.57 -11.01
CA GLY A 33 1.85 2.59 -10.16
C GLY A 33 2.95 3.20 -9.30
N ALA A 34 4.12 2.57 -9.25
CA ALA A 34 5.23 3.00 -8.40
C ALA A 34 5.85 4.36 -8.78
N ALA A 35 5.57 4.88 -9.98
CA ALA A 35 6.01 6.20 -10.40
C ALA A 35 5.08 7.35 -9.93
N LEU A 36 3.87 7.04 -9.46
CA LEU A 36 2.92 8.07 -9.10
C LEU A 36 3.29 8.85 -7.83
N PRO A 37 3.80 8.23 -6.74
CA PRO A 37 4.22 8.95 -5.55
C PRO A 37 5.31 10.02 -5.80
N TRP A 38 6.10 9.87 -6.86
CA TRP A 38 7.06 10.89 -7.31
C TRP A 38 6.37 12.18 -7.79
N LYS A 39 5.14 12.09 -8.27
CA LYS A 39 4.30 13.22 -8.67
C LYS A 39 3.44 13.68 -7.49
N ARG A 40 4.07 14.33 -6.51
CA ARG A 40 3.51 14.63 -5.18
C ARG A 40 2.11 15.25 -5.24
N ASP A 41 1.90 16.28 -6.07
CA ASP A 41 0.61 16.95 -6.16
C ASP A 41 -0.49 16.02 -6.69
N LEU A 42 -0.17 15.26 -7.76
CA LEU A 42 -1.11 14.31 -8.34
C LEU A 42 -1.44 13.15 -7.37
N PHE A 43 -0.44 12.66 -6.62
CA PHE A 43 -0.65 11.65 -5.58
C PHE A 43 -1.59 12.18 -4.48
N THR A 44 -1.31 13.39 -3.99
CA THR A 44 -2.12 14.07 -2.98
C THR A 44 -3.57 14.25 -3.44
N ASP A 45 -3.77 14.81 -4.64
CA ASP A 45 -5.09 15.04 -5.20
C ASP A 45 -5.88 13.74 -5.40
N LEU A 46 -5.21 12.69 -5.86
CA LEU A 46 -5.83 11.39 -6.12
C LEU A 46 -6.28 10.72 -4.82
N VAL A 47 -5.39 10.63 -3.82
CA VAL A 47 -5.71 10.03 -2.52
C VAL A 47 -6.84 10.80 -1.86
N ALA A 48 -6.73 12.14 -1.77
CA ALA A 48 -7.76 13.00 -1.19
C ALA A 48 -9.12 12.84 -1.90
N ALA A 49 -9.11 12.75 -3.22
CA ALA A 49 -10.35 12.59 -3.99
C ALA A 49 -11.02 11.23 -3.77
N VAL A 50 -10.24 10.16 -3.54
CA VAL A 50 -10.80 8.83 -3.27
C VAL A 50 -11.30 8.74 -1.84
N VAL A 51 -10.54 9.21 -0.85
CA VAL A 51 -10.97 9.23 0.56
C VAL A 51 -12.30 9.99 0.68
N ARG A 52 -12.37 11.23 0.20
CA ARG A 52 -13.63 12.01 0.22
C ARG A 52 -14.79 11.31 -0.49
N ALA A 53 -14.53 10.61 -1.59
CA ALA A 53 -15.57 9.89 -2.31
C ALA A 53 -16.09 8.68 -1.52
N CYS A 54 -15.21 7.98 -0.81
CA CYS A 54 -15.58 6.86 0.05
C CYS A 54 -16.36 7.34 1.28
N ASP A 55 -15.92 8.43 1.92
CA ASP A 55 -16.62 9.02 3.07
C ASP A 55 -18.05 9.41 2.68
N GLN A 56 -18.21 10.21 1.61
CA GLN A 56 -19.52 10.67 1.15
C GLN A 56 -20.44 9.53 0.70
N ALA A 57 -19.90 8.52 0.01
CA ALA A 57 -20.69 7.38 -0.43
C ALA A 57 -21.02 6.44 0.73
N GLY A 58 -20.09 6.27 1.67
CA GLY A 58 -20.27 5.50 2.88
C GLY A 58 -21.34 6.10 3.80
N GLU A 59 -21.30 7.43 4.02
CA GLU A 59 -22.34 8.15 4.76
C GLU A 59 -23.73 7.89 4.17
N ARG A 60 -23.89 7.98 2.84
CA ARG A 60 -25.16 7.67 2.16
C ARG A 60 -25.58 6.21 2.29
N ALA A 61 -24.62 5.30 2.36
CA ALA A 61 -24.85 3.86 2.53
C ALA A 61 -24.99 3.42 3.99
N GLY A 62 -24.79 4.33 4.97
CA GLY A 62 -24.86 4.06 6.40
C GLY A 62 -23.72 3.18 6.92
N ARG A 63 -22.53 3.21 6.27
CA ARG A 63 -21.36 2.41 6.64
C ARG A 63 -20.05 3.13 6.35
N GLU A 64 -19.02 2.82 7.10
CA GLU A 64 -17.66 3.31 6.87
C GLU A 64 -16.99 2.48 5.76
N ILE A 65 -16.27 3.16 4.85
CA ILE A 65 -15.51 2.52 3.77
C ILE A 65 -14.05 2.94 3.90
N PRO A 66 -13.21 2.18 4.58
CA PRO A 66 -11.80 2.52 4.75
C PRO A 66 -11.07 2.52 3.40
N VAL A 67 -10.17 3.49 3.24
CA VAL A 67 -9.25 3.56 2.10
C VAL A 67 -7.86 3.25 2.58
N THR A 68 -7.19 2.29 1.96
CA THR A 68 -5.78 1.97 2.23
C THR A 68 -4.90 2.27 1.02
N VAL A 69 -3.61 2.37 1.28
CA VAL A 69 -2.64 2.71 0.25
C VAL A 69 -1.50 1.71 0.24
N LYS A 70 -1.18 1.13 -0.93
CA LYS A 70 -0.03 0.25 -1.09
C LYS A 70 1.02 0.90 -1.98
N ILE A 71 2.26 1.06 -1.45
CA ILE A 71 3.40 1.72 -2.10
C ILE A 71 4.63 0.82 -2.18
N ARG A 72 5.67 1.32 -2.85
CA ARG A 72 7.08 0.86 -2.76
C ARG A 72 7.96 1.91 -2.10
N ILE A 73 9.23 1.56 -1.80
CA ILE A 73 10.23 2.48 -1.22
C ILE A 73 10.39 3.73 -2.09
N GLY A 74 10.41 3.56 -3.38
CA GLY A 74 10.60 4.62 -4.35
C GLY A 74 10.88 4.07 -5.74
N ILE A 75 11.50 4.87 -6.60
CA ILE A 75 11.93 4.48 -7.95
C ILE A 75 13.23 3.67 -7.88
N ASP A 76 14.21 4.22 -7.19
CA ASP A 76 15.54 3.63 -6.93
C ASP A 76 16.07 4.15 -5.58
N SER A 77 17.35 3.88 -5.28
CA SER A 77 17.99 4.29 -4.02
C SER A 77 18.21 5.80 -3.87
N GLU A 78 18.19 6.54 -4.97
CA GLU A 78 18.36 8.00 -4.97
C GLU A 78 17.03 8.75 -4.99
N HIS A 79 15.96 8.07 -5.38
CA HIS A 79 14.62 8.62 -5.56
C HIS A 79 13.59 7.87 -4.71
N GLU A 80 13.77 7.95 -3.40
CA GLU A 80 12.83 7.40 -2.45
C GLU A 80 11.61 8.31 -2.30
N THR A 81 10.44 7.69 -2.18
CA THR A 81 9.15 8.40 -2.06
C THR A 81 8.31 7.91 -0.89
N ALA A 82 8.68 6.79 -0.26
CA ALA A 82 7.86 6.12 0.72
C ALA A 82 7.46 7.01 1.89
N THR A 83 8.42 7.73 2.48
CA THR A 83 8.19 8.58 3.65
C THR A 83 7.17 9.68 3.37
N ASP A 84 7.42 10.46 2.30
CA ASP A 84 6.51 11.56 1.94
C ASP A 84 5.12 11.06 1.54
N ALA A 85 5.06 9.96 0.78
CA ALA A 85 3.80 9.36 0.37
C ALA A 85 3.00 8.80 1.55
N ALA A 86 3.68 8.15 2.50
CA ALA A 86 3.07 7.58 3.69
C ALA A 86 2.47 8.65 4.61
N LEU A 87 3.26 9.69 4.93
CA LEU A 87 2.78 10.83 5.73
C LEU A 87 1.63 11.58 5.05
N THR A 88 1.72 11.75 3.73
CA THR A 88 0.65 12.38 2.95
C THR A 88 -0.62 11.54 2.99
N ALA A 89 -0.51 10.22 2.78
CA ALA A 89 -1.67 9.31 2.83
C ALA A 89 -2.34 9.33 4.21
N GLN A 90 -1.56 9.23 5.29
CA GLN A 90 -2.08 9.34 6.66
C GLN A 90 -2.81 10.66 6.88
N LYS A 91 -2.18 11.80 6.53
CA LYS A 91 -2.77 13.13 6.67
C LYS A 91 -4.09 13.29 5.90
N LEU A 92 -4.26 12.58 4.80
CA LEU A 92 -5.45 12.61 3.95
C LEU A 92 -6.52 11.61 4.38
N GLY A 93 -6.31 10.86 5.47
CA GLY A 93 -7.27 9.93 6.02
C GLY A 93 -7.19 8.50 5.50
N ALA A 94 -6.04 8.07 4.98
CA ALA A 94 -5.85 6.66 4.72
C ALA A 94 -5.91 5.84 6.02
N ALA A 95 -6.67 4.76 6.02
CA ALA A 95 -6.91 3.92 7.19
C ALA A 95 -5.73 2.99 7.50
N ALA A 96 -4.89 2.67 6.52
CA ALA A 96 -3.67 1.89 6.69
C ALA A 96 -2.73 2.06 5.48
N LEU A 97 -1.47 1.70 5.68
CA LEU A 97 -0.44 1.68 4.63
C LEU A 97 0.17 0.29 4.49
N THR A 98 0.39 -0.15 3.26
CA THR A 98 1.22 -1.32 2.96
C THR A 98 2.50 -0.91 2.25
N LEU A 99 3.66 -1.28 2.77
CA LEU A 99 4.94 -1.08 2.10
C LEU A 99 5.46 -2.37 1.48
N HIS A 100 5.60 -2.41 0.15
CA HIS A 100 6.50 -3.37 -0.47
C HIS A 100 7.94 -2.86 -0.35
N ALA A 101 8.73 -3.52 0.48
CA ALA A 101 10.07 -3.07 0.87
C ALA A 101 11.14 -3.27 -0.23
N ARG A 102 10.83 -2.85 -1.45
CA ARG A 102 11.69 -2.76 -2.64
C ARG A 102 11.39 -1.50 -3.41
N THR A 103 12.40 -1.01 -4.15
CA THR A 103 12.21 0.07 -5.13
C THR A 103 11.51 -0.45 -6.39
N GLN A 104 11.06 0.47 -7.26
CA GLN A 104 10.53 0.14 -8.58
C GLN A 104 11.56 -0.62 -9.40
N ASN A 105 12.80 -0.10 -9.46
CA ASN A 105 13.88 -0.64 -10.29
C ASN A 105 14.34 -2.03 -9.84
N GLN A 106 14.23 -2.37 -8.56
CA GLN A 106 14.49 -3.72 -8.08
C GLN A 106 13.49 -4.75 -8.60
N HIS A 107 12.28 -4.35 -8.97
CA HIS A 107 11.19 -5.29 -9.28
C HIS A 107 11.02 -6.34 -8.18
N TYR A 108 11.68 -7.50 -8.34
CA TYR A 108 11.72 -8.60 -7.38
C TYR A 108 13.16 -9.08 -7.11
N ALA A 109 14.17 -8.40 -7.65
CA ALA A 109 15.56 -8.73 -7.45
C ALA A 109 16.06 -8.36 -6.04
N GLY A 110 17.11 -9.03 -5.60
CA GLY A 110 17.71 -8.82 -4.28
C GLY A 110 16.77 -9.19 -3.14
N ARG A 111 17.04 -8.65 -1.97
CA ARG A 111 16.21 -8.82 -0.76
C ARG A 111 15.30 -7.62 -0.56
N ALA A 112 14.15 -7.85 0.06
CA ALA A 112 13.30 -6.77 0.57
C ALA A 112 13.97 -6.10 1.77
N HIS A 113 13.96 -4.78 1.81
CA HIS A 113 14.58 -3.98 2.87
C HIS A 113 13.58 -3.79 4.02
N TRP A 114 13.45 -4.79 4.87
CA TRP A 114 12.46 -4.79 5.96
C TRP A 114 12.67 -3.64 6.96
N ASP A 115 13.88 -3.12 7.08
CA ASP A 115 14.17 -1.96 7.94
C ASP A 115 13.38 -0.70 7.50
N GLU A 116 13.00 -0.60 6.21
CA GLU A 116 12.11 0.45 5.73
C GLU A 116 10.67 0.31 6.23
N ILE A 117 10.23 -0.93 6.46
CA ILE A 117 8.91 -1.19 7.09
C ILE A 117 8.95 -0.72 8.54
N ALA A 118 10.00 -1.08 9.30
CA ALA A 118 10.19 -0.64 10.68
C ALA A 118 10.21 0.89 10.76
N ARG A 119 10.96 1.55 9.88
CA ARG A 119 11.05 3.01 9.81
C ARG A 119 9.69 3.68 9.58
N LEU A 120 8.86 3.14 8.69
CA LEU A 120 7.50 3.67 8.48
C LEU A 120 6.58 3.36 9.65
N LYS A 121 6.73 2.20 10.30
CA LYS A 121 5.96 1.86 11.50
C LYS A 121 6.23 2.83 12.66
N ASP A 122 7.49 3.24 12.85
CA ASP A 122 7.86 4.21 13.88
C ASP A 122 7.35 5.64 13.56
N LEU A 123 7.11 5.93 12.29
CA LEU A 123 6.75 7.25 11.80
C LEU A 123 5.24 7.50 11.73
N LEU A 124 4.44 6.46 11.55
CA LEU A 124 3.01 6.55 11.27
C LEU A 124 2.16 6.14 12.47
N ASP A 125 1.06 6.85 12.67
CA ASP A 125 0.04 6.51 13.68
C ASP A 125 -0.99 5.49 13.17
N ILE A 126 -1.11 5.34 11.83
CA ILE A 126 -1.99 4.34 11.21
C ILE A 126 -1.31 2.98 11.09
N PRO A 127 -2.07 1.88 11.00
CA PRO A 127 -1.50 0.54 10.78
C PRO A 127 -0.60 0.46 9.56
N VAL A 128 0.55 -0.20 9.72
CA VAL A 128 1.53 -0.46 8.67
C VAL A 128 1.62 -1.96 8.40
N PHE A 129 1.39 -2.35 7.16
CA PHE A 129 1.52 -3.73 6.70
C PHE A 129 2.83 -3.92 5.93
N GLY A 130 3.61 -4.94 6.33
CA GLY A 130 4.85 -5.31 5.67
C GLY A 130 4.61 -6.22 4.46
N ASN A 131 5.37 -6.00 3.37
CA ASN A 131 5.33 -6.84 2.18
C ASN A 131 6.72 -7.01 1.57
N GLY A 132 7.04 -8.22 1.14
CA GLY A 132 8.26 -8.60 0.44
C GLY A 132 8.99 -9.76 1.12
N ASP A 133 9.33 -10.78 0.32
CA ASP A 133 10.06 -11.98 0.74
C ASP A 133 9.43 -12.79 1.89
N VAL A 134 8.11 -12.87 1.88
CA VAL A 134 7.33 -13.75 2.75
C VAL A 134 6.88 -14.94 1.91
N PHE A 135 7.53 -16.09 2.08
CA PHE A 135 7.28 -17.33 1.36
C PHE A 135 6.78 -18.44 2.29
N GLU A 136 7.03 -18.31 3.59
CA GLU A 136 6.60 -19.25 4.63
C GLU A 136 6.07 -18.50 5.85
N ALA A 137 5.35 -19.20 6.74
CA ALA A 137 4.83 -18.60 7.98
C ALA A 137 5.97 -18.05 8.85
N ALA A 138 7.12 -18.73 8.88
CA ALA A 138 8.30 -18.26 9.61
C ALA A 138 8.81 -16.90 9.12
N ASP A 139 8.73 -16.61 7.81
CA ASP A 139 9.11 -15.30 7.27
C ASP A 139 8.15 -14.20 7.76
N ALA A 140 6.85 -14.52 7.85
CA ALA A 140 5.85 -13.59 8.36
C ALA A 140 6.11 -13.25 9.83
N LEU A 141 6.38 -14.25 10.67
CA LEU A 141 6.72 -14.04 12.07
C LEU A 141 8.01 -13.23 12.23
N ALA A 142 9.04 -13.56 11.45
CA ALA A 142 10.31 -12.83 11.47
C ALA A 142 10.12 -11.36 11.02
N MET A 143 9.24 -11.08 10.06
CA MET A 143 8.93 -9.71 9.65
C MET A 143 8.23 -8.95 10.78
N LEU A 144 7.21 -9.53 11.43
CA LEU A 144 6.53 -8.91 12.57
C LEU A 144 7.51 -8.60 13.72
N GLU A 145 8.35 -9.55 14.08
CA GLU A 145 9.33 -9.39 15.16
C GLU A 145 10.37 -8.30 14.84
N ARG A 146 10.87 -8.27 13.61
CA ARG A 146 11.92 -7.33 13.20
C ARG A 146 11.43 -5.91 12.94
N THR A 147 10.20 -5.76 12.51
CA THR A 147 9.70 -4.46 12.01
C THR A 147 8.63 -3.84 12.90
N GLY A 148 8.02 -4.63 13.77
CA GLY A 148 6.88 -4.18 14.58
C GLY A 148 5.63 -3.82 13.76
N CYS A 149 5.57 -4.18 12.46
CA CYS A 149 4.41 -3.87 11.63
C CYS A 149 3.14 -4.57 12.14
N ASP A 150 1.98 -4.02 11.80
CA ASP A 150 0.68 -4.47 12.34
C ASP A 150 0.11 -5.68 11.59
N GLY A 151 0.69 -6.01 10.44
CA GLY A 151 0.27 -7.15 9.64
C GLY A 151 1.15 -7.39 8.42
N ILE A 152 0.85 -8.46 7.72
CA ILE A 152 1.66 -8.94 6.60
C ILE A 152 0.79 -9.04 5.33
N SER A 153 1.33 -8.52 4.22
CA SER A 153 0.78 -8.72 2.89
C SER A 153 1.62 -9.74 2.13
N VAL A 154 1.05 -10.90 1.83
CA VAL A 154 1.72 -11.97 1.09
C VAL A 154 1.43 -11.84 -0.41
N GLY A 155 2.48 -11.87 -1.23
CA GLY A 155 2.38 -11.84 -2.68
C GLY A 155 2.74 -13.19 -3.29
N ARG A 156 3.96 -13.28 -3.85
CA ARG A 156 4.48 -14.49 -4.54
C ARG A 156 4.47 -15.74 -3.67
N GLY A 157 4.61 -15.60 -2.36
CA GLY A 157 4.56 -16.74 -1.42
C GLY A 157 3.23 -17.49 -1.42
N ALA A 158 2.13 -16.85 -1.83
CA ALA A 158 0.83 -17.50 -1.96
C ALA A 158 0.61 -18.19 -3.33
N GLN A 159 1.51 -17.96 -4.31
CA GLN A 159 1.40 -18.61 -5.63
C GLN A 159 1.70 -20.10 -5.50
N GLY A 160 0.70 -20.93 -5.84
CA GLY A 160 0.80 -22.39 -5.68
C GLY A 160 0.73 -22.88 -4.23
N ARG A 161 0.61 -21.97 -3.27
CA ARG A 161 0.54 -22.25 -1.82
C ARG A 161 -0.51 -21.38 -1.12
N PRO A 162 -1.79 -21.44 -1.52
CA PRO A 162 -2.83 -20.56 -0.94
C PRO A 162 -3.09 -20.82 0.54
N TRP A 163 -2.69 -21.97 1.08
CA TRP A 163 -2.80 -22.31 2.50
C TRP A 163 -1.79 -21.60 3.42
N ILE A 164 -0.83 -20.84 2.88
CA ILE A 164 0.14 -20.05 3.68
C ILE A 164 -0.54 -19.13 4.72
N PHE A 165 -1.79 -18.75 4.49
CA PHE A 165 -2.57 -17.94 5.44
C PHE A 165 -3.17 -18.74 6.60
N ARG A 166 -3.00 -20.07 6.60
CA ARG A 166 -3.45 -20.96 7.68
C ARG A 166 -2.28 -21.52 8.49
N ASP A 167 -1.09 -21.55 7.91
CA ASP A 167 0.13 -22.02 8.54
C ASP A 167 0.60 -21.01 9.60
#